data_dc24983ca0f4c1f538b1c873b761205f
#
_entry.id   dc24983ca0f4c1f538b1c873b761205f
#
_cell.length_a   1.000
_cell.length_b   1.000
_cell.length_c   1.000
_cell.angle_alpha   90.00
_cell.angle_beta   90.00
_cell.angle_gamma   90.00
#
_symmetry.space_group_name_H-M   'P 1'
#
loop_
_entity.id
_entity.type
_entity.pdbx_description
1 polymer ?
#
loop_
_entity_poly.entity_id
_entity_poly.type
_entity_poly.pdbx_seq_one_letter_code
_entity_poly.pdbx_strand_id
1 'polypeptide(L)'
;MRLSLNKEQWDKLCECSDSISAMPVTVGNLLQHFTVTIPKRNFNLAYDSERKVFGVWYDDMLEKFEDKELINAMFNMFCYLEEI
;
A
#
# COMPACT_ATOMS: atom_id res chain seq x y z
N MET A 1 1.84 -1.13 -15.58
CA MET A 1 1.70 -1.02 -14.10
C MET A 1 0.48 -1.82 -13.65
N ARG A 2 0.65 -2.65 -12.63
CA ARG A 2 -0.48 -3.35 -12.05
C ARG A 2 -1.30 -2.40 -11.16
N LEU A 3 -2.61 -2.53 -11.23
CA LEU A 3 -3.52 -1.67 -10.48
C LEU A 3 -4.26 -2.41 -9.35
N SER A 4 -3.98 -3.70 -9.18
CA SER A 4 -4.61 -4.51 -8.13
C SER A 4 -3.63 -5.54 -7.57
N LEU A 5 -3.94 -6.08 -6.38
CA LEU A 5 -3.16 -7.14 -5.77
C LEU A 5 -3.21 -8.41 -6.61
N ASN A 6 -2.11 -9.17 -6.63
CA ASN A 6 -2.11 -10.51 -7.22
C ASN A 6 -2.67 -11.52 -6.21
N LYS A 7 -2.81 -12.78 -6.64
CA LYS A 7 -3.39 -13.82 -5.80
C LYS A 7 -2.61 -14.06 -4.51
N GLU A 8 -1.27 -14.08 -4.58
CA GLU A 8 -0.44 -14.30 -3.39
C GLU A 8 -0.62 -13.19 -2.36
N GLN A 9 -0.64 -11.95 -2.81
CA GLN A 9 -0.84 -10.80 -1.94
C GLN A 9 -2.23 -10.81 -1.33
N TRP A 10 -3.23 -11.16 -2.13
CA TRP A 10 -4.60 -11.26 -1.66
C TRP A 10 -4.76 -12.38 -0.62
N ASP A 11 -4.17 -13.55 -0.86
CA ASP A 11 -4.23 -14.67 0.07
C ASP A 11 -3.59 -14.30 1.42
N LYS A 12 -2.45 -13.62 1.38
CA LYS A 12 -1.79 -13.13 2.59
C LYS A 12 -2.69 -12.17 3.38
N LEU A 13 -3.34 -11.27 2.67
CA LEU A 13 -4.25 -10.29 3.27
C LEU A 13 -5.45 -10.97 3.92
N CYS A 14 -6.05 -11.94 3.24
CA CYS A 14 -7.20 -12.68 3.74
C CYS A 14 -6.90 -13.50 4.99
N GLU A 15 -5.67 -14.02 5.09
CA GLU A 15 -5.25 -14.77 6.28
C GLU A 15 -5.12 -13.90 7.52
N CYS A 16 -4.80 -12.64 7.34
CA CYS A 16 -4.38 -11.75 8.43
C CYS A 16 -5.35 -10.61 8.73
N SER A 17 -6.35 -10.38 7.88
CA SER A 17 -7.28 -9.27 8.06
C SER A 17 -8.69 -9.64 7.62
N ASP A 18 -9.62 -9.62 8.57
CA ASP A 18 -11.04 -9.81 8.30
C ASP A 18 -11.71 -8.53 7.79
N SER A 19 -10.99 -7.42 7.81
CA SER A 19 -11.57 -6.11 7.49
C SER A 19 -11.70 -5.84 5.98
N ILE A 20 -11.00 -6.64 5.15
CA ILE A 20 -11.05 -6.50 3.71
C ILE A 20 -11.77 -7.70 3.12
N SER A 21 -13.00 -7.49 2.72
CA SER A 21 -13.87 -8.56 2.20
C SER A 21 -14.13 -8.46 0.71
N ALA A 22 -13.73 -7.37 0.05
CA ALA A 22 -14.02 -7.14 -1.36
C ALA A 22 -12.80 -7.39 -2.25
N MET A 23 -13.02 -8.12 -3.32
CA MET A 23 -12.05 -8.37 -4.39
C MET A 23 -12.45 -7.58 -5.63
N PRO A 24 -11.48 -7.08 -6.42
CA PRO A 24 -10.04 -6.98 -6.15
C PRO A 24 -9.70 -5.76 -5.29
N VAL A 25 -8.62 -5.86 -4.50
CA VAL A 25 -8.06 -4.69 -3.81
C VAL A 25 -7.16 -3.97 -4.82
N THR A 26 -7.46 -2.72 -5.06
CA THR A 26 -6.78 -1.90 -6.08
C THR A 26 -5.92 -0.81 -5.44
N VAL A 27 -5.09 -0.15 -6.27
CA VAL A 27 -4.37 1.06 -5.88
C VAL A 27 -5.34 2.08 -5.27
N GLY A 28 -6.51 2.27 -5.90
CA GLY A 28 -7.53 3.20 -5.40
C GLY A 28 -8.05 2.83 -4.03
N ASN A 29 -8.28 1.55 -3.78
CA ASN A 29 -8.73 1.07 -2.45
C ASN A 29 -7.69 1.34 -1.38
N LEU A 30 -6.42 1.03 -1.64
CA LEU A 30 -5.34 1.28 -0.70
C LEU A 30 -5.11 2.77 -0.49
N LEU A 31 -5.17 3.56 -1.56
CA LEU A 31 -5.02 5.01 -1.47
C LEU A 31 -6.12 5.60 -0.58
N GLN A 32 -7.37 5.17 -0.75
CA GLN A 32 -8.48 5.60 0.09
C GLN A 32 -8.25 5.20 1.55
N HIS A 33 -7.78 3.98 1.78
CA HIS A 33 -7.46 3.51 3.13
C HIS A 33 -6.43 4.42 3.81
N PHE A 34 -5.32 4.71 3.12
CA PHE A 34 -4.24 5.51 3.69
C PHE A 34 -4.61 7.00 3.88
N THR A 35 -5.52 7.53 3.07
CA THR A 35 -5.86 8.95 3.12
C THR A 35 -7.13 9.25 3.91
N VAL A 36 -8.13 8.39 3.82
CA VAL A 36 -9.45 8.60 4.44
C VAL A 36 -9.59 7.84 5.76
N THR A 37 -9.21 6.58 5.78
CA THR A 37 -9.38 5.73 6.97
C THR A 37 -8.38 6.08 8.07
N ILE A 38 -7.21 6.62 7.72
CA ILE A 38 -6.20 7.09 8.67
C ILE A 38 -6.04 8.61 8.51
N PRO A 39 -7.03 9.42 8.99
CA PRO A 39 -7.11 10.83 8.60
C PRO A 39 -6.14 11.76 9.30
N LYS A 40 -5.47 11.33 10.37
CA LYS A 40 -4.58 12.20 11.15
C LYS A 40 -3.12 12.12 10.73
N ARG A 41 -2.81 11.34 9.71
CA ARG A 41 -1.45 11.18 9.21
C ARG A 41 -1.38 11.65 7.75
N ASN A 42 -0.27 12.29 7.39
CA ASN A 42 -0.08 12.79 6.03
C ASN A 42 0.56 11.70 5.17
N PHE A 43 -0.22 11.19 4.23
CA PHE A 43 0.24 10.18 3.28
C PHE A 43 1.00 10.85 2.14
N ASN A 44 2.14 10.28 1.79
CA ASN A 44 2.99 10.77 0.71
C ASN A 44 3.22 9.67 -0.32
N LEU A 45 3.26 10.07 -1.58
CA LEU A 45 3.54 9.20 -2.71
C LEU A 45 4.46 9.95 -3.67
N ALA A 46 5.53 9.30 -4.10
CA ALA A 46 6.47 9.89 -5.04
C ALA A 46 6.97 8.85 -6.03
N TYR A 47 7.37 9.30 -7.21
CA TYR A 47 7.98 8.45 -8.21
C TYR A 47 9.39 8.94 -8.49
N ASP A 48 10.39 8.06 -8.31
CA ASP A 48 11.78 8.34 -8.63
C ASP A 48 12.03 7.93 -10.08
N SER A 49 12.15 8.91 -10.96
CA SER A 49 12.31 8.66 -12.39
C SER A 49 13.69 8.09 -12.75
N GLU A 50 14.71 8.30 -11.92
CA GLU A 50 16.03 7.75 -12.16
C GLU A 50 16.08 6.26 -11.84
N ARG A 51 15.57 5.88 -10.68
CA ARG A 51 15.53 4.48 -10.26
C ARG A 51 14.29 3.75 -10.77
N LYS A 52 13.29 4.48 -11.27
CA LYS A 52 12.03 3.96 -11.78
C LYS A 52 11.27 3.18 -10.71
N VAL A 53 11.18 3.74 -9.51
CA VAL A 53 10.45 3.15 -8.39
C VAL A 53 9.45 4.14 -7.82
N PHE A 54 8.35 3.61 -7.29
CA PHE A 54 7.39 4.38 -6.51
C PHE A 54 7.75 4.27 -5.03
N GLY A 55 7.57 5.36 -4.29
CA GLY A 55 7.76 5.37 -2.84
C GLY A 55 6.49 5.86 -2.15
N VAL A 56 6.11 5.23 -1.05
CA VAL A 56 4.98 5.65 -0.22
C VAL A 56 5.40 5.66 1.24
N TRP A 57 4.91 6.66 1.98
CA TRP A 57 5.23 6.80 3.40
C TRP A 57 4.27 7.79 4.06
N TYR A 58 4.22 7.77 5.39
CA TYR A 58 3.62 8.86 6.18
C TYR A 58 4.72 9.78 6.71
N ASP A 59 4.40 11.06 6.92
CA ASP A 59 5.37 12.06 7.39
C ASP A 59 6.08 11.66 8.69
N ASP A 60 5.42 10.91 9.55
CA ASP A 60 5.96 10.48 10.83
C ASP A 60 6.77 9.17 10.75
N MET A 61 6.96 8.62 9.56
CA MET A 61 7.74 7.40 9.34
C MET A 61 9.18 7.73 8.96
N LEU A 62 10.12 6.93 9.47
CA LEU A 62 11.53 7.06 9.12
C LEU A 62 11.88 6.36 7.82
N GLU A 63 11.06 5.40 7.39
CA GLU A 63 11.32 4.59 6.21
C GLU A 63 10.25 4.84 5.14
N LYS A 64 10.67 4.68 3.88
CA LYS A 64 9.78 4.68 2.74
C LYS A 64 9.64 3.26 2.23
N PHE A 65 8.45 2.92 1.74
CA PHE A 65 8.23 1.65 1.06
C PHE A 65 8.34 1.89 -0.43
N GLU A 66 9.34 1.30 -1.06
CA GLU A 66 9.66 1.52 -2.47
C GLU A 66 9.55 0.24 -3.26
N ASP A 67 9.00 0.31 -4.46
CA ASP A 67 8.91 -0.80 -5.39
C ASP A 67 8.69 -0.26 -6.81
N LYS A 68 9.06 -1.06 -7.80
CA LYS A 68 8.81 -0.71 -9.21
C LYS A 68 7.33 -0.66 -9.53
N GLU A 69 6.51 -1.41 -8.80
CA GLU A 69 5.06 -1.40 -8.92
C GLU A 69 4.45 -0.68 -7.73
N LEU A 70 3.63 0.35 -8.00
CA LEU A 70 2.98 1.13 -6.95
C LEU A 70 2.15 0.26 -6.01
N ILE A 71 1.42 -0.72 -6.57
CA ILE A 71 0.58 -1.61 -5.74
C ILE A 71 1.42 -2.40 -4.74
N ASN A 72 2.62 -2.81 -5.10
CA ASN A 72 3.51 -3.54 -4.20
C ASN A 72 4.03 -2.64 -3.07
N ALA A 73 4.42 -1.40 -3.39
CA ALA A 73 4.86 -0.44 -2.39
C ALA A 73 3.74 -0.19 -1.37
N MET A 74 2.53 0.05 -1.85
CA MET A 74 1.36 0.27 -0.99
C MET A 74 1.00 -0.95 -0.16
N PHE A 75 1.06 -2.14 -0.77
CA PHE A 75 0.79 -3.40 -0.04
C PHE A 75 1.80 -3.63 1.07
N ASN A 76 3.08 -3.40 0.80
CA ASN A 76 4.13 -3.55 1.80
C ASN A 76 3.92 -2.59 2.98
N MET A 77 3.56 -1.34 2.71
CA MET A 77 3.24 -0.39 3.77
C MET A 77 2.00 -0.82 4.55
N PHE A 78 0.97 -1.30 3.87
CA PHE A 78 -0.23 -1.83 4.52
C PHE A 78 0.12 -2.97 5.48
N CYS A 79 0.92 -3.94 5.04
CA CYS A 79 1.35 -5.05 5.86
C CYS A 79 2.14 -4.57 7.09
N TYR A 80 3.02 -3.60 6.91
CA TYR A 80 3.78 -3.01 8.00
C TYR A 80 2.86 -2.37 9.05
N LEU A 81 1.88 -1.59 8.60
CA LEU A 81 0.96 -0.89 9.50
C LEU A 81 0.02 -1.84 10.26
N GLU A 82 -0.37 -2.94 9.61
CA GLU A 82 -1.27 -3.94 10.19
C GLU A 82 -0.51 -5.07 10.90
N GLU A 83 0.80 -5.00 10.93
CA GLU A 83 1.67 -6.00 11.56
C GLU A 83 1.49 -7.42 10.99
N ILE A 84 1.33 -7.48 9.67
CA ILE A 84 1.16 -8.76 8.95
C ILE A 84 2.52 -9.36 8.59
#